data_82099293b4bcf3d9695c0b087533c5e9
#
_entry.id   82099293b4bcf3d9695c0b087533c5e9
#
_cell.length_a   1.000
_cell.length_b   1.000
_cell.length_c   1.000
_cell.angle_alpha   90.00
_cell.angle_beta   90.00
_cell.angle_gamma   90.00
#
_symmetry.space_group_name_H-M   'P 1'
#
loop_
_entity.id
_entity.type
_entity.pdbx_description
1 polymer ?
#
loop_
_entity_poly.entity_id
_entity_poly.type
_entity_poly.pdbx_seq_one_letter_code
_entity_poly.pdbx_strand_id
1 'polypeptide(L)'
;MSKKIPEVLRRQVAIRANYRCEYCRRPEVDSFIRYQSDHIISRKHGGKTELENLAHTCPTCNNAKGSDIATILENENELIRFFNPRKDTWDDHFEVSIHGEINPKTEIAVATIKILKLNELNRILERVDLIEAGLFP
;
A
#
# COMPACT_ATOMS: atom_id res chain seq x y z
N MET A 1 -13.65 -7.10 -19.32
CA MET A 1 -13.53 -8.08 -18.24
C MET A 1 -12.13 -8.04 -17.64
N SER A 2 -12.05 -7.90 -16.34
CA SER A 2 -10.76 -8.00 -15.66
C SER A 2 -10.33 -9.47 -15.62
N LYS A 3 -9.12 -9.76 -16.01
CA LYS A 3 -8.57 -11.10 -15.88
C LYS A 3 -8.17 -11.33 -14.42
N LYS A 4 -8.56 -12.45 -13.88
CA LYS A 4 -8.10 -12.88 -12.57
C LYS A 4 -6.60 -13.05 -12.59
N ILE A 5 -5.94 -12.57 -11.55
CA ILE A 5 -4.50 -12.81 -11.36
C ILE A 5 -4.35 -14.29 -10.99
N PRO A 6 -3.49 -15.05 -11.70
CA PRO A 6 -3.29 -16.46 -11.40
C PRO A 6 -2.86 -16.72 -9.96
N GLU A 7 -3.37 -17.80 -9.37
CA GLU A 7 -3.07 -18.19 -7.99
C GLU A 7 -1.57 -18.28 -7.71
N VAL A 8 -0.80 -18.81 -8.67
CA VAL A 8 0.66 -18.94 -8.53
C VAL A 8 1.30 -17.57 -8.31
N LEU A 9 0.88 -16.56 -9.09
CA LEU A 9 1.41 -15.20 -8.95
C LEU A 9 0.97 -14.59 -7.63
N ARG A 10 -0.29 -14.76 -7.25
CA ARG A 10 -0.81 -14.22 -5.97
C ARG A 10 -0.03 -14.76 -4.78
N ARG A 11 0.28 -16.05 -4.81
CA ARG A 11 1.06 -16.68 -3.74
C ARG A 11 2.47 -16.12 -3.67
N GLN A 12 3.12 -15.97 -4.81
CA GLN A 12 4.47 -15.39 -4.89
C GLN A 12 4.50 -13.96 -4.39
N VAL A 13 3.48 -13.17 -4.74
CA VAL A 13 3.34 -11.78 -4.30
C VAL A 13 3.19 -11.71 -2.77
N ALA A 14 2.34 -12.56 -2.19
CA ALA A 14 2.13 -12.61 -0.75
C ALA A 14 3.41 -13.00 0.01
N ILE A 15 4.09 -14.03 -0.46
CA ILE A 15 5.34 -14.52 0.16
C ILE A 15 6.41 -13.43 0.11
N ARG A 16 6.59 -12.80 -1.05
CA ARG A 16 7.57 -11.72 -1.24
C ARG A 16 7.33 -10.56 -0.27
N ALA A 17 6.07 -10.26 0.01
CA ALA A 17 5.67 -9.20 0.91
C ALA A 17 5.72 -9.60 2.40
N ASN A 18 6.10 -10.84 2.72
CA ASN A 18 6.02 -11.39 4.08
C ASN A 18 4.62 -11.27 4.66
N TYR A 19 3.59 -11.43 3.82
CA TYR A 19 2.18 -11.32 4.21
C TYR A 19 1.85 -9.99 4.88
N ARG A 20 2.48 -8.91 4.42
CA ARG A 20 2.19 -7.54 4.85
C ARG A 20 1.69 -6.72 3.68
N CYS A 21 0.82 -5.76 3.95
CA CYS A 21 0.46 -4.77 2.94
C CYS A 21 1.70 -3.99 2.54
N GLU A 22 1.99 -3.92 1.26
CA GLU A 22 3.21 -3.25 0.78
C GLU A 22 3.10 -1.73 0.80
N TYR A 23 1.90 -1.19 1.06
CA TYR A 23 1.70 0.26 1.19
C TYR A 23 1.66 0.71 2.65
N CYS A 24 0.87 0.08 3.51
CA CYS A 24 0.73 0.50 4.91
C CYS A 24 1.47 -0.37 5.91
N ARG A 25 2.06 -1.47 5.47
CA ARG A 25 2.80 -2.41 6.32
C ARG A 25 1.95 -3.21 7.31
N ARG A 26 0.63 -3.10 7.26
CA ARG A 26 -0.24 -3.88 8.13
C ARG A 26 -0.05 -5.38 7.87
N PRO A 27 0.20 -6.19 8.91
CA PRO A 27 0.34 -7.64 8.73
C PRO A 27 -1.02 -8.30 8.47
N GLU A 28 -1.00 -9.35 7.66
CA GLU A 28 -2.16 -10.18 7.39
C GLU A 28 -2.24 -11.24 8.49
N VAL A 29 -2.90 -10.88 9.61
CA VAL A 29 -2.96 -11.73 10.80
C VAL A 29 -4.28 -12.47 10.98
N ASP A 30 -5.31 -12.08 10.23
CA ASP A 30 -6.65 -12.64 10.32
C ASP A 30 -6.93 -13.49 9.09
N SER A 31 -7.21 -14.80 9.31
CA SER A 31 -7.50 -15.72 8.21
C SER A 31 -8.81 -15.41 7.48
N PHE A 32 -9.69 -14.61 8.09
CA PHE A 32 -10.96 -14.19 7.47
C PHE A 32 -10.80 -12.95 6.59
N ILE A 33 -9.75 -12.16 6.81
CA ILE A 33 -9.49 -10.96 6.02
C ILE A 33 -8.29 -11.24 5.14
N ARG A 34 -8.57 -11.58 3.88
CA ARG A 34 -7.51 -11.88 2.92
C ARG A 34 -7.06 -10.63 2.20
N TYR A 35 -5.76 -10.49 2.08
CA TYR A 35 -5.16 -9.44 1.28
C TYR A 35 -5.20 -9.84 -0.19
N GLN A 36 -5.08 -8.87 -1.06
CA GLN A 36 -5.19 -9.08 -2.50
C GLN A 36 -3.92 -8.68 -3.22
N SER A 37 -3.67 -9.32 -4.35
CA SER A 37 -2.67 -8.83 -5.28
C SER A 37 -3.29 -7.73 -6.11
N ASP A 38 -2.64 -6.58 -6.13
CA ASP A 38 -3.11 -5.41 -6.87
C ASP A 38 -2.09 -5.03 -7.93
N HIS A 39 -2.57 -4.55 -9.07
CA HIS A 39 -1.71 -3.97 -10.08
C HIS A 39 -1.22 -2.61 -9.59
N ILE A 40 0.08 -2.43 -9.48
CA ILE A 40 0.67 -1.15 -9.07
C ILE A 40 0.27 -0.09 -10.08
N ILE A 41 0.46 -0.39 -11.37
CA ILE A 41 -0.10 0.38 -12.47
C ILE A 41 -1.24 -0.45 -13.04
N SER A 42 -2.46 0.08 -12.98
CA SER A 42 -3.63 -0.67 -13.41
C SER A 42 -3.58 -1.02 -14.90
N ARG A 43 -4.32 -2.05 -15.26
CA ARG A 43 -4.43 -2.47 -16.67
C ARG A 43 -5.00 -1.35 -17.54
N LYS A 44 -5.88 -0.53 -16.98
CA LYS A 44 -6.43 0.65 -17.65
C LYS A 44 -5.34 1.60 -18.12
N HIS A 45 -4.24 1.71 -17.36
CA HIS A 45 -3.11 2.57 -17.68
C HIS A 45 -1.95 1.83 -18.34
N GLY A 46 -2.19 0.61 -18.81
CA GLY A 46 -1.19 -0.18 -19.52
C GLY A 46 -0.34 -1.10 -18.66
N GLY A 47 -0.66 -1.22 -17.38
CA GLY A 47 0.05 -2.12 -16.48
C GLY A 47 -0.18 -3.58 -16.83
N LYS A 48 0.86 -4.39 -16.69
CA LYS A 48 0.81 -5.83 -17.00
C LYS A 48 0.59 -6.65 -15.74
N THR A 49 0.05 -7.85 -15.93
CA THR A 49 -0.11 -8.83 -14.86
C THR A 49 1.17 -9.65 -14.75
N GLU A 50 2.13 -9.10 -14.03
CA GLU A 50 3.44 -9.72 -13.83
C GLU A 50 3.98 -9.33 -12.45
N LEU A 51 4.93 -10.09 -11.93
CA LEU A 51 5.47 -9.86 -10.57
C LEU A 51 6.00 -8.45 -10.38
N GLU A 52 6.59 -7.85 -11.40
CA GLU A 52 7.17 -6.51 -11.36
C GLU A 52 6.10 -5.41 -11.23
N ASN A 53 4.83 -5.76 -11.44
CA ASN A 53 3.72 -4.81 -11.37
C ASN A 53 2.63 -5.22 -10.38
N LEU A 54 2.92 -6.17 -9.50
CA LEU A 54 1.95 -6.64 -8.52
C LEU A 54 2.44 -6.35 -7.10
N ALA A 55 1.51 -5.98 -6.24
CA ALA A 55 1.77 -5.73 -4.82
C ALA A 55 0.72 -6.43 -3.96
N HIS A 56 1.15 -6.91 -2.79
CA HIS A 56 0.25 -7.48 -1.79
C HIS A 56 -0.38 -6.33 -1.01
N THR A 57 -1.71 -6.24 -1.01
CA THR A 57 -2.41 -5.08 -0.45
C THR A 57 -3.53 -5.49 0.49
N CYS A 58 -3.66 -4.74 1.59
CA CYS A 58 -4.82 -4.89 2.46
C CYS A 58 -6.06 -4.32 1.76
N PRO A 59 -7.26 -4.75 2.17
CA PRO A 59 -8.50 -4.27 1.53
C PRO A 59 -8.65 -2.75 1.57
N THR A 60 -8.24 -2.12 2.66
CA THR A 60 -8.38 -0.67 2.81
C THR A 60 -7.51 0.09 1.81
N CYS A 61 -6.23 -0.29 1.70
CA CYS A 61 -5.33 0.33 0.71
C CYS A 61 -5.78 0.05 -0.71
N ASN A 62 -6.21 -1.19 -0.98
CA ASN A 62 -6.67 -1.58 -2.30
C ASN A 62 -7.87 -0.75 -2.75
N ASN A 63 -8.87 -0.62 -1.87
CA ASN A 63 -10.07 0.18 -2.17
C ASN A 63 -9.74 1.66 -2.36
N ALA A 64 -8.93 2.22 -1.47
CA ALA A 64 -8.61 3.64 -1.51
C ALA A 64 -7.78 4.01 -2.74
N LYS A 65 -6.85 3.14 -3.13
CA LYS A 65 -6.01 3.38 -4.30
C LYS A 65 -6.79 3.21 -5.60
N GLY A 66 -7.61 2.16 -5.71
CA GLY A 66 -8.29 1.86 -6.97
C GLY A 66 -7.29 1.78 -8.11
N SER A 67 -7.59 2.49 -9.21
CA SER A 67 -6.70 2.56 -10.38
C SER A 67 -5.79 3.78 -10.37
N ASP A 68 -5.81 4.58 -9.31
CA ASP A 68 -5.02 5.80 -9.22
C ASP A 68 -3.52 5.49 -9.14
N ILE A 69 -2.71 6.36 -9.74
CA ILE A 69 -1.26 6.22 -9.74
C ILE A 69 -0.55 7.49 -9.28
N ALA A 70 -1.28 8.61 -9.20
CA ALA A 70 -0.73 9.90 -8.85
C ALA A 70 -1.84 10.84 -8.39
N THR A 71 -1.44 11.93 -7.75
CA THR A 71 -2.37 13.01 -7.38
C THR A 71 -1.60 14.33 -7.34
N ILE A 72 -2.33 15.44 -7.29
CA ILE A 72 -1.72 16.74 -7.05
C ILE A 72 -1.76 17.05 -5.56
N LEU A 73 -0.71 17.68 -5.08
CA LEU A 73 -0.64 18.14 -3.70
C LEU A 73 -1.15 19.58 -3.62
N GLU A 74 -1.53 19.98 -2.42
CA GLU A 74 -1.97 21.33 -2.16
C GLU A 74 -0.87 22.32 -2.58
N ASN A 75 -1.25 23.36 -3.32
CA ASN A 75 -0.37 24.39 -3.88
C ASN A 75 0.60 23.89 -4.97
N GLU A 76 0.39 22.68 -5.47
CA GLU A 76 1.20 22.13 -6.55
C GLU A 76 0.36 21.99 -7.82
N ASN A 77 0.98 22.18 -8.96
CA ASN A 77 0.33 22.03 -10.27
C ASN A 77 0.75 20.75 -10.98
N GLU A 78 1.73 20.03 -10.42
CA GLU A 78 2.24 18.81 -11.02
C GLU A 78 1.66 17.57 -10.34
N LEU A 79 1.52 16.51 -11.12
CA LEU A 79 1.15 15.21 -10.59
C LEU A 79 2.34 14.61 -9.84
N ILE A 80 2.08 14.16 -8.61
CA ILE A 80 3.06 13.43 -7.82
C ILE A 80 2.62 11.97 -7.79
N ARG A 81 3.47 11.08 -8.27
CA ARG A 81 3.17 9.65 -8.27
C ARG A 81 3.14 9.09 -6.86
N PHE A 82 2.45 7.96 -6.68
CA PHE A 82 2.44 7.25 -5.41
C PHE A 82 3.72 6.44 -5.23
N PHE A 83 3.98 6.05 -3.97
CA PHE A 83 4.98 5.07 -3.63
C PHE A 83 4.78 3.81 -4.47
N ASN A 84 5.86 3.32 -5.06
CA ASN A 84 5.85 2.11 -5.88
C ASN A 84 6.70 1.04 -5.17
N PRO A 85 6.08 -0.02 -4.62
CA PRO A 85 6.83 -1.02 -3.85
C PRO A 85 7.88 -1.80 -4.64
N ARG A 86 7.84 -1.73 -5.99
CA ARG A 86 8.87 -2.38 -6.82
C ARG A 86 10.07 -1.50 -7.08
N LYS A 87 9.89 -0.18 -7.03
CA LYS A 87 10.94 0.79 -7.37
C LYS A 87 11.51 1.51 -6.16
N ASP A 88 10.69 1.68 -5.13
CA ASP A 88 11.03 2.50 -3.98
C ASP A 88 11.26 1.64 -2.74
N THR A 89 12.01 2.17 -1.79
CA THR A 89 12.20 1.56 -0.48
C THR A 89 11.30 2.28 0.52
N TRP A 90 10.49 1.52 1.25
CA TRP A 90 9.48 2.08 2.15
C TRP A 90 10.06 3.07 3.17
N ASP A 91 11.16 2.69 3.81
CA ASP A 91 11.76 3.52 4.86
C ASP A 91 12.37 4.82 4.35
N ASP A 92 12.62 4.93 3.03
CA ASP A 92 13.08 6.18 2.43
C ASP A 92 11.94 7.20 2.34
N HIS A 93 10.70 6.75 2.36
CA HIS A 93 9.54 7.60 2.16
C HIS A 93 8.67 7.78 3.38
N PHE A 94 8.67 6.83 4.31
CA PHE A 94 7.78 6.82 5.47
C PHE A 94 8.51 6.54 6.76
N GLU A 95 7.92 7.02 7.85
CA GLU A 95 8.36 6.74 9.20
C GLU A 95 7.13 6.57 10.08
N VAL A 96 7.12 5.54 10.93
CA VAL A 96 5.99 5.28 11.83
C VAL A 96 6.30 5.78 13.22
N SER A 97 5.41 6.62 13.78
CA SER A 97 5.53 7.08 15.16
C SER A 97 4.96 6.05 16.12
N ILE A 98 5.35 6.15 17.39
CA ILE A 98 4.78 5.30 18.45
C ILE A 98 3.29 5.58 18.66
N HIS A 99 2.79 6.70 18.15
CA HIS A 99 1.37 7.06 18.21
C HIS A 99 0.56 6.51 17.03
N GLY A 100 1.17 5.68 16.18
CA GLY A 100 0.50 5.01 15.09
C GLY A 100 0.38 5.80 13.79
N GLU A 101 0.93 6.99 13.74
CA GLU A 101 0.92 7.80 12.52
C GLU A 101 2.04 7.39 11.59
N ILE A 102 1.74 7.38 10.28
CA ILE A 102 2.74 7.23 9.23
C ILE A 102 3.13 8.64 8.78
N ASN A 103 4.35 9.02 9.03
CA ASN A 103 4.86 10.35 8.69
C ASN A 103 5.58 10.32 7.34
N PRO A 104 5.33 11.29 6.46
CA PRO A 104 5.99 11.34 5.16
C PRO A 104 7.38 11.94 5.27
N LYS A 105 8.30 11.40 4.49
CA LYS A 105 9.66 11.95 4.31
C LYS A 105 9.82 12.59 2.94
N THR A 106 8.88 12.36 2.02
CA THR A 106 8.96 12.83 0.63
C THR A 106 7.59 13.25 0.14
N GLU A 107 7.55 13.98 -0.97
CA GLU A 107 6.27 14.33 -1.62
C GLU A 107 5.53 13.08 -2.10
N ILE A 108 6.26 12.07 -2.57
CA ILE A 108 5.69 10.78 -2.96
C ILE A 108 4.92 10.18 -1.78
N ALA A 109 5.50 10.24 -0.59
CA ALA A 109 4.84 9.74 0.62
C ALA A 109 3.61 10.58 0.98
N VAL A 110 3.69 11.90 0.85
CA VAL A 110 2.53 12.79 1.10
C VAL A 110 1.37 12.42 0.17
N ALA A 111 1.65 12.24 -1.11
CA ALA A 111 0.63 11.86 -2.09
C ALA A 111 0.01 10.50 -1.76
N THR A 112 0.85 9.53 -1.38
CA THR A 112 0.41 8.19 -1.04
C THR A 112 -0.47 8.18 0.21
N ILE A 113 -0.03 8.85 1.27
CA ILE A 113 -0.80 8.97 2.52
C ILE A 113 -2.17 9.59 2.26
N LYS A 114 -2.21 10.63 1.44
CA LYS A 114 -3.45 11.34 1.11
C LYS A 114 -4.46 10.43 0.44
N ILE A 115 -4.07 9.78 -0.65
CA ILE A 115 -5.03 9.03 -1.47
C ILE A 115 -5.34 7.65 -0.88
N LEU A 116 -4.36 6.97 -0.32
CA LEU A 116 -4.58 5.68 0.32
C LEU A 116 -5.12 5.81 1.75
N LYS A 117 -5.27 7.03 2.23
CA LYS A 117 -5.88 7.33 3.55
C LYS A 117 -5.17 6.61 4.69
N LEU A 118 -3.84 6.63 4.67
CA LEU A 118 -3.03 5.86 5.62
C LEU A 118 -3.19 6.31 7.06
N ASN A 119 -3.57 7.57 7.30
CA ASN A 119 -3.70 8.14 8.63
C ASN A 119 -5.13 8.47 9.04
N GLU A 120 -6.13 7.77 8.51
CA GLU A 120 -7.47 7.86 9.07
C GLU A 120 -7.46 7.32 10.51
N LEU A 121 -8.29 7.90 11.37
CA LEU A 121 -8.26 7.62 12.80
C LEU A 121 -8.36 6.13 13.13
N ASN A 122 -9.29 5.42 12.50
CA ASN A 122 -9.46 3.98 12.72
C ASN A 122 -8.20 3.18 12.36
N ARG A 123 -7.47 3.62 11.36
CA ARG A 123 -6.22 2.97 10.94
C ARG A 123 -5.09 3.25 11.90
N ILE A 124 -5.02 4.49 12.41
CA ILE A 124 -4.03 4.87 13.42
C ILE A 124 -4.25 4.05 14.69
N LEU A 125 -5.50 3.96 15.16
CA LEU A 125 -5.84 3.20 16.37
C LEU A 125 -5.49 1.72 16.22
N GLU A 126 -5.79 1.12 15.09
CA GLU A 126 -5.42 -0.26 14.80
C GLU A 126 -3.90 -0.45 14.82
N ARG A 127 -3.19 0.51 14.23
CA ARG A 127 -1.72 0.43 14.16
C ARG A 127 -1.09 0.54 15.54
N VAL A 128 -1.64 1.37 16.42
CA VAL A 128 -1.21 1.46 17.81
C VAL A 128 -1.34 0.10 18.50
N ASP A 129 -2.49 -0.56 18.33
CA ASP A 129 -2.72 -1.89 18.91
C ASP A 129 -1.70 -2.91 18.40
N LEU A 130 -1.40 -2.86 17.12
CA LEU A 130 -0.41 -3.76 16.50
C LEU A 130 1.01 -3.48 17.02
N ILE A 131 1.35 -2.20 17.19
CA ILE A 131 2.65 -1.80 17.75
C ILE A 131 2.78 -2.33 19.18
N GLU A 132 1.75 -2.15 20.00
CA GLU A 132 1.75 -2.61 21.39
C GLU A 132 1.84 -4.13 21.49
N ALA A 133 1.26 -4.83 20.53
CA ALA A 133 1.31 -6.30 20.48
C ALA A 133 2.63 -6.83 19.88
N GLY A 134 3.53 -5.95 19.42
CA GLY A 134 4.77 -6.35 18.78
C GLY A 134 4.60 -6.92 17.37
N LEU A 135 3.46 -6.62 16.72
CA LEU A 135 3.11 -7.15 15.40
C LEU A 135 3.34 -6.13 14.27
N PHE A 136 3.75 -4.90 14.60
CA PHE A 136 3.99 -3.85 13.61
C PHE A 136 5.36 -3.21 13.85
N PRO A 137 6.10 -2.86 12.83
CA PRO A 137 5.88 -3.12 11.39
C PRO A 137 6.09 -4.55 10.98
#